data_24819228942817d26230cc1332161fc2
#
_entry.id   24819228942817d26230cc1332161fc2
#
_cell.length_a   1.000
_cell.length_b   1.000
_cell.length_c   1.000
_cell.angle_alpha   90.00
_cell.angle_beta   90.00
_cell.angle_gamma   90.00
#
_symmetry.space_group_name_H-M   'P 1'
#
loop_
_entity.id
_entity.type
_entity.pdbx_description
1 polymer ?
#
loop_
_entity_poly.entity_id
_entity_poly.type
_entity_poly.pdbx_seq_one_letter_code
_entity_poly.pdbx_strand_id
1 'polypeptide(L)'
;MKVTVENKKGLNKDIKVFIDKETMNSYMDEKYEEIKKTVNLKGFRPGKVPKEVLKRQFGQAIFSEVLDKVLKDTSVKALEDNKIKPAGQPKLDLKTYGEDKDLEYVMSITELPRVELKSVENIKFDEYSVKIDTNETDKRIKEIAKSQNNFKEVAADVKAVEENLVIFDYKATIDGKDFTGGEGKNTQLILGKDLFIKGFDKQLIGVKKNDEKSVDVTLPENYPQKEYANKKANFICKITEVKKSEEVKIDDVFAKNLGAKDLADLKVLVSKQINDEYKNSLDKLAKTQILKEIENFKVDEIPENLIEEEVKILSQGMTEEDSKKSRKNFEEIAKKRIKVGLILNEFGEQNKIKVTEQEVQAEVQKQLRMMPGQEKMVMEFYQKNPSALASLRGTVYEEKIIDLIKTKAKPSKKEISKEEAEKILKEHQKQDHNHEHDHNHDHDHPEEKKASKSTKIEKKVEPSASKKPSTKKVSKK
;
A
#
# COMPACT_ATOMS: atom_id res chain seq x y z
N MET A 1 20.35 25.08 30.81
CA MET A 1 19.42 25.44 29.72
C MET A 1 18.35 26.39 30.23
N LYS A 2 18.10 27.52 29.54
CA LYS A 2 17.00 28.47 29.81
C LYS A 2 16.08 28.51 28.61
N VAL A 3 14.76 28.47 28.82
CA VAL A 3 13.77 28.48 27.78
C VAL A 3 12.79 29.65 28.00
N THR A 4 12.54 30.42 26.96
CA THR A 4 11.57 31.53 26.98
C THR A 4 10.60 31.34 25.82
N VAL A 5 9.29 31.30 26.11
CA VAL A 5 8.24 31.14 25.11
C VAL A 5 7.60 32.50 24.83
N GLU A 6 7.60 32.90 23.56
CA GLU A 6 6.96 34.12 23.09
C GLU A 6 5.78 33.76 22.20
N ASN A 7 4.57 34.15 22.58
CA ASN A 7 3.37 33.95 21.76
C ASN A 7 3.35 34.96 20.62
N LYS A 8 3.13 34.48 19.41
CA LYS A 8 2.89 35.31 18.23
C LYS A 8 1.42 35.32 17.82
N LYS A 9 1.14 35.75 16.62
CA LYS A 9 -0.22 35.78 16.09
C LYS A 9 -0.78 34.37 15.88
N GLY A 10 -1.99 34.10 16.38
CA GLY A 10 -2.66 32.81 16.27
C GLY A 10 -1.94 31.73 17.08
N LEU A 11 -1.74 30.57 16.46
CA LEU A 11 -1.08 29.37 17.05
C LEU A 11 0.44 29.40 16.92
N ASN A 12 1.02 30.47 16.35
CA ASN A 12 2.48 30.56 16.16
C ASN A 12 3.17 31.00 17.48
N LYS A 13 4.27 30.33 17.77
CA LYS A 13 5.11 30.61 18.94
C LYS A 13 6.59 30.60 18.55
N ASP A 14 7.36 31.48 19.19
CA ASP A 14 8.82 31.39 19.15
C ASP A 14 9.31 30.94 20.50
N ILE A 15 10.14 29.91 20.52
CA ILE A 15 10.77 29.38 21.72
C ILE A 15 12.24 29.70 21.63
N LYS A 16 12.72 30.62 22.48
CA LYS A 16 14.14 30.95 22.61
C LYS A 16 14.79 29.98 23.59
N VAL A 17 15.80 29.31 23.14
CA VAL A 17 16.56 28.35 23.95
C VAL A 17 17.99 28.85 24.08
N PHE A 18 18.44 28.96 25.32
CA PHE A 18 19.79 29.32 25.67
C PHE A 18 20.47 28.18 26.43
N ILE A 19 21.65 27.79 25.98
CA ILE A 19 22.49 26.75 26.55
C ILE A 19 23.86 27.35 26.80
N ASP A 20 24.32 27.31 28.05
CA ASP A 20 25.62 27.82 28.44
C ASP A 20 26.74 26.97 27.85
N LYS A 21 27.90 27.62 27.65
CA LYS A 21 29.10 26.98 27.10
C LYS A 21 29.59 25.80 27.91
N GLU A 22 29.36 25.79 29.23
CA GLU A 22 29.78 24.69 30.12
C GLU A 22 29.00 23.41 29.78
N THR A 23 27.70 23.54 29.57
CA THR A 23 26.85 22.44 29.08
C THR A 23 27.29 21.99 27.69
N MET A 24 27.56 22.91 26.75
CA MET A 24 28.08 22.56 25.43
C MET A 24 29.42 21.80 25.49
N ASN A 25 30.35 22.29 26.33
CA ASN A 25 31.63 21.63 26.52
C ASN A 25 31.48 20.21 27.13
N SER A 26 30.50 19.99 28.00
CA SER A 26 30.22 18.67 28.54
C SER A 26 29.81 17.69 27.44
N TYR A 27 28.91 18.08 26.53
CA TYR A 27 28.54 17.26 25.38
C TYR A 27 29.72 16.98 24.43
N MET A 28 30.58 18.00 24.22
CA MET A 28 31.79 17.85 23.44
C MET A 28 32.75 16.85 24.08
N ASP A 29 32.95 16.93 25.40
CA ASP A 29 33.84 16.04 26.14
C ASP A 29 33.35 14.59 26.10
N GLU A 30 32.05 14.37 26.30
CA GLU A 30 31.43 13.06 26.14
C GLU A 30 31.71 12.47 24.74
N LYS A 31 31.54 13.28 23.70
CA LYS A 31 31.77 12.83 22.33
C LYS A 31 33.24 12.55 22.03
N TYR A 32 34.16 13.36 22.57
CA TYR A 32 35.58 13.07 22.47
C TYR A 32 35.95 11.73 23.13
N GLU A 33 35.41 11.44 24.31
CA GLU A 33 35.67 10.16 24.98
C GLU A 33 35.03 8.95 24.23
N GLU A 34 33.88 9.15 23.57
CA GLU A 34 33.28 8.14 22.70
C GLU A 34 34.20 7.83 21.50
N ILE A 35 34.59 8.87 20.75
CA ILE A 35 35.42 8.75 19.56
C ILE A 35 36.81 8.20 19.89
N LYS A 36 37.39 8.57 21.03
CA LYS A 36 38.67 8.07 21.52
C LYS A 36 38.71 6.55 21.61
N LYS A 37 37.56 5.91 21.93
CA LYS A 37 37.46 4.45 22.02
C LYS A 37 37.44 3.77 20.66
N THR A 38 36.91 4.44 19.64
CA THR A 38 36.62 3.85 18.32
C THR A 38 37.61 4.25 17.23
N VAL A 39 38.27 5.43 17.36
CA VAL A 39 39.12 5.97 16.34
C VAL A 39 40.43 5.21 16.25
N ASN A 40 40.90 4.94 15.02
CA ASN A 40 42.20 4.37 14.73
C ASN A 40 43.08 5.41 14.00
N LEU A 41 44.05 5.99 14.71
CA LEU A 41 44.94 6.98 14.18
C LEU A 41 46.39 6.44 14.10
N LYS A 42 47.05 6.64 12.98
CA LYS A 42 48.48 6.26 12.80
C LYS A 42 49.31 6.92 13.87
N GLY A 43 50.08 6.13 14.62
CA GLY A 43 50.96 6.60 15.71
C GLY A 43 50.34 6.54 17.11
N PHE A 44 49.06 6.17 17.23
CA PHE A 44 48.39 6.03 18.54
C PHE A 44 47.71 4.67 18.69
N ARG A 45 47.79 4.10 19.87
CA ARG A 45 47.02 2.90 20.20
C ARG A 45 45.53 3.27 20.38
N PRO A 46 44.57 2.47 19.88
CA PRO A 46 43.14 2.69 20.09
C PRO A 46 42.83 2.95 21.59
N GLY A 47 42.05 3.98 21.88
CA GLY A 47 41.68 4.39 23.23
C GLY A 47 42.76 5.24 23.96
N LYS A 48 43.93 5.54 23.35
CA LYS A 48 45.00 6.35 23.94
C LYS A 48 45.34 7.61 23.17
N VAL A 49 44.49 8.03 22.26
CA VAL A 49 44.63 9.26 21.51
C VAL A 49 44.37 10.46 22.43
N PRO A 50 45.30 11.45 22.54
CA PRO A 50 45.05 12.66 23.34
C PRO A 50 43.93 13.51 22.77
N LYS A 51 43.13 14.15 23.64
CA LYS A 51 41.98 14.99 23.28
C LYS A 51 42.36 16.10 22.31
N GLU A 52 43.54 16.71 22.48
CA GLU A 52 44.06 17.80 21.62
C GLU A 52 44.27 17.33 20.19
N VAL A 53 44.71 16.09 19.99
CA VAL A 53 44.90 15.50 18.66
C VAL A 53 43.55 15.26 17.99
N LEU A 54 42.56 14.75 18.75
CA LEU A 54 41.21 14.57 18.28
C LEU A 54 40.55 15.89 17.93
N LYS A 55 40.70 16.91 18.79
CA LYS A 55 40.19 18.27 18.56
C LYS A 55 40.76 18.85 17.26
N ARG A 56 42.07 18.68 17.04
CA ARG A 56 42.75 19.23 15.84
C ARG A 56 42.36 18.52 14.55
N GLN A 57 42.11 17.22 14.58
CA GLN A 57 41.77 16.45 13.36
C GLN A 57 40.27 16.36 13.08
N PHE A 58 39.44 16.26 14.13
CA PHE A 58 38.01 15.99 14.01
C PHE A 58 37.14 17.05 14.68
N GLY A 59 37.72 18.11 15.27
CA GLY A 59 37.03 19.09 16.09
C GLY A 59 35.80 19.68 15.38
N GLN A 60 35.91 20.07 14.14
CA GLN A 60 34.79 20.65 13.38
C GLN A 60 33.69 19.64 13.09
N ALA A 61 34.05 18.39 12.74
CA ALA A 61 33.05 17.34 12.48
C ALA A 61 32.32 16.93 13.77
N ILE A 62 33.09 16.79 14.88
CA ILE A 62 32.55 16.49 16.19
C ILE A 62 31.65 17.61 16.69
N PHE A 63 32.05 18.88 16.50
CA PHE A 63 31.25 20.04 16.87
C PHE A 63 29.90 20.04 16.12
N SER A 64 29.91 19.79 14.80
CA SER A 64 28.67 19.71 14.03
C SER A 64 27.73 18.57 14.53
N GLU A 65 28.28 17.39 14.79
CA GLU A 65 27.52 16.26 15.28
C GLU A 65 26.94 16.51 16.69
N VAL A 66 27.74 17.11 17.56
CA VAL A 66 27.29 17.50 18.92
C VAL A 66 26.25 18.60 18.85
N LEU A 67 26.43 19.60 17.99
CA LEU A 67 25.44 20.67 17.78
C LEU A 67 24.10 20.11 17.35
N ASP A 68 24.08 19.22 16.35
CA ASP A 68 22.85 18.57 15.88
C ASP A 68 22.17 17.76 17.00
N LYS A 69 22.95 17.01 17.78
CA LYS A 69 22.44 16.26 18.93
C LYS A 69 21.85 17.18 19.98
N VAL A 70 22.56 18.22 20.38
CA VAL A 70 22.11 19.19 21.40
C VAL A 70 20.87 19.91 20.95
N LEU A 71 20.82 20.38 19.69
CA LEU A 71 19.63 21.02 19.12
C LEU A 71 18.42 20.10 19.18
N LYS A 72 18.60 18.83 18.80
CA LYS A 72 17.52 17.84 18.85
C LYS A 72 17.04 17.59 20.28
N ASP A 73 17.94 17.26 21.18
CA ASP A 73 17.61 16.87 22.56
C ASP A 73 16.98 18.03 23.34
N THR A 74 17.54 19.26 23.19
CA THR A 74 17.04 20.43 23.88
C THR A 74 15.75 20.98 23.29
N SER A 75 15.53 20.84 21.96
CA SER A 75 14.25 21.19 21.33
C SER A 75 13.12 20.29 21.83
N VAL A 76 13.34 18.97 21.85
CA VAL A 76 12.35 18.02 22.38
C VAL A 76 12.03 18.35 23.85
N LYS A 77 13.06 18.54 24.67
CA LYS A 77 12.87 18.89 26.08
C LYS A 77 12.16 20.24 26.28
N ALA A 78 12.47 21.25 25.47
CA ALA A 78 11.81 22.55 25.55
C ALA A 78 10.31 22.46 25.23
N LEU A 79 9.93 21.63 24.26
CA LEU A 79 8.53 21.36 23.90
C LEU A 79 7.80 20.60 25.00
N GLU A 80 8.42 19.53 25.54
CA GLU A 80 7.83 18.70 26.59
C GLU A 80 7.62 19.48 27.89
N ASP A 81 8.64 20.22 28.36
CA ASP A 81 8.60 21.02 29.60
C ASP A 81 7.51 22.09 29.55
N ASN A 82 7.24 22.65 28.35
CA ASN A 82 6.21 23.66 28.14
C ASN A 82 4.87 23.08 27.67
N LYS A 83 4.75 21.76 27.54
CA LYS A 83 3.54 21.05 27.08
C LYS A 83 3.04 21.55 25.72
N ILE A 84 3.96 21.91 24.84
CA ILE A 84 3.64 22.43 23.51
C ILE A 84 3.71 21.29 22.51
N LYS A 85 2.63 21.09 21.74
CA LYS A 85 2.55 20.11 20.67
C LYS A 85 2.71 20.83 19.33
N PRO A 86 3.85 20.68 18.61
CA PRO A 86 4.06 21.38 17.36
C PRO A 86 3.22 20.75 16.22
N ALA A 87 2.67 21.61 15.37
CA ALA A 87 2.05 21.26 14.11
C ALA A 87 3.10 21.27 13.00
N GLY A 88 3.69 20.11 12.71
CA GLY A 88 4.79 19.94 11.75
C GLY A 88 6.18 20.12 12.37
N GLN A 89 7.19 20.20 11.53
CA GLN A 89 8.58 20.33 11.99
C GLN A 89 8.92 21.76 12.42
N PRO A 90 9.52 21.94 13.62
CA PRO A 90 9.99 23.25 14.06
C PRO A 90 11.04 23.82 13.13
N LYS A 91 10.99 25.13 12.87
CA LYS A 91 12.08 25.86 12.18
C LYS A 91 13.06 26.37 13.21
N LEU A 92 14.31 25.95 13.09
CA LEU A 92 15.40 26.36 13.98
C LEU A 92 16.21 27.47 13.33
N ASP A 93 16.39 28.57 14.04
CA ASP A 93 17.21 29.71 13.65
C ASP A 93 18.31 29.92 14.70
N LEU A 94 19.55 29.59 14.34
CA LEU A 94 20.70 29.70 15.20
C LEU A 94 21.15 31.18 15.29
N LYS A 95 21.18 31.73 16.50
CA LYS A 95 21.62 33.12 16.76
C LYS A 95 23.05 33.19 17.17
N THR A 96 23.46 32.41 18.16
CA THR A 96 24.81 32.33 18.65
C THR A 96 25.23 30.88 18.73
N TYR A 97 26.39 30.53 18.16
CA TYR A 97 26.97 29.20 18.22
C TYR A 97 28.46 29.26 17.94
N GLY A 98 29.17 28.23 18.30
CA GLY A 98 30.62 28.10 18.04
C GLY A 98 31.37 27.42 19.19
N GLU A 99 32.63 27.06 18.95
CA GLU A 99 33.49 26.52 20.01
C GLU A 99 33.69 27.53 21.12
N ASP A 100 33.58 27.09 22.37
CA ASP A 100 33.72 27.90 23.59
C ASP A 100 32.74 29.10 23.68
N LYS A 101 31.61 29.04 22.97
CA LYS A 101 30.52 30.03 23.04
C LYS A 101 29.29 29.39 23.59
N ASP A 102 28.40 30.22 24.11
CA ASP A 102 27.05 29.82 24.42
C ASP A 102 26.28 29.51 23.13
N LEU A 103 25.33 28.56 23.21
CA LEU A 103 24.42 28.26 22.11
C LEU A 103 23.08 28.92 22.37
N GLU A 104 22.70 29.81 21.46
CA GLU A 104 21.39 30.43 21.45
C GLU A 104 20.71 30.19 20.11
N TYR A 105 19.49 29.67 20.17
CA TYR A 105 18.68 29.49 18.97
C TYR A 105 17.20 29.80 19.26
N VAL A 106 16.48 30.14 18.21
CA VAL A 106 15.05 30.37 18.22
C VAL A 106 14.37 29.26 17.43
N MET A 107 13.44 28.58 18.08
CA MET A 107 12.59 27.58 17.47
C MET A 107 11.23 28.18 17.18
N SER A 108 10.94 28.43 15.90
CA SER A 108 9.62 28.91 15.47
C SER A 108 8.73 27.69 15.18
N ILE A 109 7.60 27.64 15.87
CA ILE A 109 6.63 26.56 15.79
C ILE A 109 5.22 27.11 15.58
N THR A 110 4.38 26.28 15.01
CA THR A 110 2.92 26.44 15.08
C THR A 110 2.41 25.38 16.03
N GLU A 111 1.62 25.74 17.01
CA GLU A 111 1.03 24.80 17.98
C GLU A 111 -0.19 24.10 17.35
N LEU A 112 -0.41 22.84 17.69
CA LEU A 112 -1.64 22.14 17.32
C LEU A 112 -2.86 22.82 17.97
N PRO A 113 -3.98 22.97 17.24
CA PRO A 113 -5.18 23.57 17.78
C PRO A 113 -5.78 22.72 18.91
N ARG A 114 -6.46 23.36 19.82
CA ARG A 114 -7.21 22.67 20.87
C ARG A 114 -8.43 21.97 20.26
N VAL A 115 -8.67 20.76 20.72
CA VAL A 115 -9.81 19.94 20.32
C VAL A 115 -10.75 19.82 21.53
N GLU A 116 -11.99 20.23 21.36
CA GLU A 116 -13.03 19.99 22.36
C GLU A 116 -13.72 18.65 22.05
N LEU A 117 -13.32 17.60 22.75
CA LEU A 117 -13.98 16.31 22.63
C LEU A 117 -15.37 16.36 23.24
N LYS A 118 -16.39 16.15 22.42
CA LYS A 118 -17.74 15.83 22.92
C LYS A 118 -17.81 14.38 23.39
N SER A 119 -18.80 14.06 24.21
CA SER A 119 -19.02 12.67 24.62
C SER A 119 -19.26 11.80 23.38
N VAL A 120 -18.37 10.80 23.19
CA VAL A 120 -18.50 9.81 22.11
C VAL A 120 -19.70 8.89 22.26
N GLU A 121 -20.30 8.84 23.45
CA GLU A 121 -21.53 8.07 23.72
C GLU A 121 -22.72 8.54 22.91
N ASN A 122 -22.67 9.79 22.40
CA ASN A 122 -23.72 10.41 21.59
C ASN A 122 -23.52 10.20 20.08
N ILE A 123 -22.41 9.56 19.67
CA ILE A 123 -22.16 9.23 18.26
C ILE A 123 -23.16 8.16 17.84
N LYS A 124 -23.89 8.45 16.76
CA LYS A 124 -24.89 7.55 16.20
C LYS A 124 -24.32 6.87 14.96
N PHE A 125 -24.40 5.58 14.94
CA PHE A 125 -24.06 4.77 13.75
C PHE A 125 -24.87 3.48 13.74
N ASP A 126 -25.04 2.91 12.57
CA ASP A 126 -25.73 1.64 12.37
C ASP A 126 -24.75 0.47 12.43
N GLU A 127 -25.01 -0.50 13.29
CA GLU A 127 -24.31 -1.77 13.33
C GLU A 127 -25.20 -2.82 12.65
N TYR A 128 -24.79 -3.24 11.46
CA TYR A 128 -25.56 -4.22 10.68
C TYR A 128 -25.08 -5.64 10.94
N SER A 129 -26.03 -6.56 11.11
CA SER A 129 -25.81 -8.01 11.08
C SER A 129 -26.62 -8.60 9.94
N VAL A 130 -25.99 -9.46 9.12
CA VAL A 130 -26.67 -10.08 7.98
C VAL A 130 -27.17 -11.45 8.39
N LYS A 131 -28.48 -11.69 8.22
CA LYS A 131 -29.05 -13.01 8.38
C LYS A 131 -28.85 -13.82 7.11
N ILE A 132 -27.98 -14.83 7.18
CA ILE A 132 -27.70 -15.74 6.06
C ILE A 132 -28.72 -16.86 6.07
N ASP A 133 -29.49 -16.98 4.97
CA ASP A 133 -30.39 -18.11 4.76
C ASP A 133 -29.61 -19.37 4.38
N THR A 134 -30.12 -20.52 4.76
CA THR A 134 -29.59 -21.84 4.39
C THR A 134 -29.49 -22.01 2.86
N ASN A 135 -30.43 -21.44 2.11
CA ASN A 135 -30.43 -21.45 0.66
C ASN A 135 -29.18 -20.75 0.06
N GLU A 136 -28.71 -19.67 0.67
CA GLU A 136 -27.50 -18.95 0.23
C GLU A 136 -26.24 -19.76 0.50
N THR A 137 -26.17 -20.39 1.65
CA THR A 137 -25.09 -21.31 1.99
C THR A 137 -25.01 -22.46 0.99
N ASP A 138 -26.17 -23.07 0.66
CA ASP A 138 -26.26 -24.17 -0.30
C ASP A 138 -25.90 -23.71 -1.74
N LYS A 139 -26.32 -22.51 -2.15
CA LYS A 139 -25.89 -21.92 -3.45
C LYS A 139 -24.37 -21.74 -3.51
N ARG A 140 -23.78 -21.17 -2.48
CA ARG A 140 -22.33 -20.95 -2.41
C ARG A 140 -21.55 -22.25 -2.45
N ILE A 141 -22.00 -23.27 -1.73
CA ILE A 141 -21.42 -24.61 -1.77
C ILE A 141 -21.51 -25.22 -3.18
N LYS A 142 -22.65 -25.06 -3.88
CA LYS A 142 -22.80 -25.48 -5.27
C LYS A 142 -21.86 -24.74 -6.22
N GLU A 143 -21.64 -23.45 -6.01
CA GLU A 143 -20.67 -22.67 -6.80
C GLU A 143 -19.23 -23.15 -6.56
N ILE A 144 -18.87 -23.41 -5.29
CA ILE A 144 -17.57 -24.00 -4.94
C ILE A 144 -17.42 -25.38 -5.60
N ALA A 145 -18.44 -26.23 -5.54
CA ALA A 145 -18.43 -27.52 -6.19
C ALA A 145 -18.27 -27.42 -7.71
N LYS A 146 -18.94 -26.48 -8.37
CA LYS A 146 -18.79 -26.20 -9.80
C LYS A 146 -17.40 -25.66 -10.18
N SER A 147 -16.76 -24.93 -9.28
CA SER A 147 -15.40 -24.42 -9.51
C SER A 147 -14.31 -25.50 -9.31
N GLN A 148 -14.62 -26.57 -8.58
CA GLN A 148 -13.76 -27.72 -8.46
C GLN A 148 -13.90 -28.60 -9.71
N ASN A 149 -12.94 -28.49 -10.61
CA ASN A 149 -12.87 -29.27 -11.84
C ASN A 149 -12.52 -30.74 -11.53
N ASN A 150 -13.52 -31.60 -11.30
CA ASN A 150 -13.34 -33.05 -11.25
C ASN A 150 -13.44 -33.60 -12.66
N PHE A 151 -12.35 -34.22 -13.12
CA PHE A 151 -12.26 -34.79 -14.45
C PHE A 151 -11.98 -36.29 -14.34
N LYS A 152 -12.81 -37.10 -15.00
CA LYS A 152 -12.62 -38.53 -15.11
C LYS A 152 -12.15 -38.90 -16.49
N GLU A 153 -11.17 -39.79 -16.56
CA GLU A 153 -10.71 -40.34 -17.82
C GLU A 153 -11.85 -41.04 -18.57
N VAL A 154 -11.90 -40.82 -19.87
CA VAL A 154 -12.85 -41.48 -20.76
C VAL A 154 -12.11 -42.47 -21.66
N ALA A 155 -12.88 -43.43 -22.22
CA ALA A 155 -12.31 -44.38 -23.18
C ALA A 155 -11.69 -43.66 -24.41
N ALA A 156 -10.67 -44.26 -25.00
CA ALA A 156 -9.87 -43.61 -26.04
C ALA A 156 -10.64 -43.21 -27.32
N ASP A 157 -11.81 -43.82 -27.56
CA ASP A 157 -12.66 -43.56 -28.70
C ASP A 157 -13.70 -42.45 -28.48
N VAL A 158 -13.79 -41.94 -27.25
CA VAL A 158 -14.74 -40.87 -26.90
C VAL A 158 -14.26 -39.52 -27.44
N LYS A 159 -15.16 -38.83 -28.15
CA LYS A 159 -14.91 -37.48 -28.67
C LYS A 159 -15.03 -36.43 -27.57
N ALA A 160 -14.09 -35.49 -27.55
CA ALA A 160 -14.12 -34.37 -26.67
C ALA A 160 -15.30 -33.44 -27.04
N VAL A 161 -16.07 -33.03 -26.01
CA VAL A 161 -17.17 -32.07 -26.12
C VAL A 161 -16.87 -30.84 -25.23
N GLU A 162 -17.72 -29.82 -25.32
CA GLU A 162 -17.62 -28.67 -24.40
C GLU A 162 -17.57 -29.12 -22.93
N GLU A 163 -16.85 -28.38 -22.08
CA GLU A 163 -16.57 -28.66 -20.67
C GLU A 163 -15.64 -29.87 -20.42
N ASN A 164 -15.19 -30.57 -21.44
CA ASN A 164 -14.17 -31.62 -21.25
C ASN A 164 -12.78 -31.01 -21.11
N LEU A 165 -11.93 -31.64 -20.29
CA LEU A 165 -10.50 -31.32 -20.20
C LEU A 165 -9.75 -32.12 -21.27
N VAL A 166 -9.05 -31.44 -22.14
CA VAL A 166 -8.16 -32.04 -23.12
C VAL A 166 -6.70 -31.76 -22.69
N ILE A 167 -5.91 -32.80 -22.61
CA ILE A 167 -4.47 -32.74 -22.36
C ILE A 167 -3.76 -33.01 -23.68
N PHE A 168 -2.87 -32.14 -24.09
CA PHE A 168 -2.20 -32.21 -25.38
C PHE A 168 -0.80 -31.63 -25.33
N ASP A 169 0.06 -32.15 -26.23
CA ASP A 169 1.30 -31.50 -26.58
C ASP A 169 1.09 -30.70 -27.85
N TYR A 170 1.73 -29.56 -27.97
CA TYR A 170 1.63 -28.76 -29.18
C TYR A 170 2.98 -28.25 -29.67
N LYS A 171 3.07 -28.08 -30.98
CA LYS A 171 4.10 -27.33 -31.65
C LYS A 171 3.47 -26.32 -32.60
N ALA A 172 3.82 -25.05 -32.41
CA ALA A 172 3.25 -23.95 -33.17
C ALA A 172 4.28 -23.27 -34.06
N THR A 173 3.83 -22.85 -35.24
CA THR A 173 4.65 -22.12 -36.21
C THR A 173 3.92 -20.84 -36.64
N ILE A 174 4.70 -19.80 -36.97
CA ILE A 174 4.24 -18.58 -37.59
C ILE A 174 4.92 -18.49 -38.95
N ASP A 175 4.11 -18.40 -40.05
CA ASP A 175 4.61 -18.39 -41.41
C ASP A 175 5.57 -19.58 -41.72
N GLY A 176 5.28 -20.78 -41.13
CA GLY A 176 6.06 -21.99 -41.26
C GLY A 176 7.38 -22.01 -40.49
N LYS A 177 7.66 -21.04 -39.62
CA LYS A 177 8.87 -20.96 -38.78
C LYS A 177 8.53 -21.16 -37.33
N ASP A 178 9.39 -21.91 -36.65
CA ASP A 178 9.33 -22.10 -35.19
C ASP A 178 9.60 -20.75 -34.50
N PHE A 179 8.93 -20.49 -33.35
CA PHE A 179 9.13 -19.30 -32.55
C PHE A 179 9.24 -19.61 -31.08
N THR A 180 9.83 -18.71 -30.31
CA THR A 180 10.03 -18.90 -28.86
C THR A 180 8.68 -18.91 -28.14
N GLY A 181 8.39 -19.96 -27.40
CA GLY A 181 7.08 -20.19 -26.76
C GLY A 181 6.08 -20.93 -27.62
N GLY A 182 6.46 -21.36 -28.85
CA GLY A 182 5.62 -22.14 -29.75
C GLY A 182 5.52 -23.65 -29.42
N GLU A 183 6.13 -24.14 -28.35
CA GLU A 183 6.05 -25.54 -27.93
C GLU A 183 5.53 -25.67 -26.49
N GLY A 184 4.66 -26.64 -26.27
CA GLY A 184 4.17 -26.99 -24.94
C GLY A 184 3.88 -28.47 -24.82
N LYS A 185 4.14 -29.04 -23.65
CA LYS A 185 3.86 -30.43 -23.31
C LYS A 185 2.90 -30.53 -22.15
N ASN A 186 2.05 -31.54 -22.15
CA ASN A 186 1.02 -31.75 -21.11
C ASN A 186 0.16 -30.54 -20.86
N THR A 187 -0.12 -29.73 -21.88
CA THR A 187 -0.97 -28.56 -21.77
C THR A 187 -2.39 -28.99 -21.51
N GLN A 188 -3.03 -28.39 -20.50
CA GLN A 188 -4.38 -28.71 -20.07
C GLN A 188 -5.33 -27.59 -20.49
N LEU A 189 -6.41 -27.93 -21.18
CA LEU A 189 -7.40 -26.97 -21.64
C LEU A 189 -8.81 -27.50 -21.46
N ILE A 190 -9.65 -26.71 -20.80
CA ILE A 190 -11.08 -26.99 -20.69
C ILE A 190 -11.77 -26.37 -21.89
N LEU A 191 -12.43 -27.19 -22.70
CA LEU A 191 -13.10 -26.72 -23.92
C LEU A 191 -14.31 -25.86 -23.61
N GLY A 192 -14.51 -24.79 -24.40
CA GLY A 192 -15.65 -23.88 -24.29
C GLY A 192 -15.45 -22.69 -23.35
N LYS A 193 -14.27 -22.54 -22.69
CA LYS A 193 -13.99 -21.43 -21.79
C LYS A 193 -13.03 -20.36 -22.34
N ASP A 194 -12.54 -20.54 -23.57
CA ASP A 194 -11.57 -19.61 -24.23
C ASP A 194 -10.37 -19.20 -23.33
N LEU A 195 -9.86 -20.14 -22.52
CA LEU A 195 -8.82 -19.85 -21.52
C LEU A 195 -7.39 -19.80 -22.08
N PHE A 196 -7.17 -20.24 -23.32
CA PHE A 196 -5.84 -20.29 -23.94
C PHE A 196 -5.68 -19.15 -24.96
N ILE A 197 -6.09 -19.39 -26.18
CA ILE A 197 -6.13 -18.37 -27.25
C ILE A 197 -7.55 -18.39 -27.81
N LYS A 198 -8.13 -17.23 -28.03
CA LYS A 198 -9.52 -17.09 -28.48
C LYS A 198 -9.81 -17.94 -29.72
N GLY A 199 -10.80 -18.84 -29.58
CA GLY A 199 -11.23 -19.74 -30.65
C GLY A 199 -10.36 -20.99 -30.84
N PHE A 200 -9.34 -21.20 -29.97
CA PHE A 200 -8.50 -22.37 -29.99
C PHE A 200 -9.24 -23.64 -29.54
N ASP A 201 -9.93 -23.56 -28.46
CA ASP A 201 -10.68 -24.64 -27.82
C ASP A 201 -11.82 -25.13 -28.72
N LYS A 202 -12.49 -24.24 -29.47
CA LYS A 202 -13.56 -24.62 -30.40
C LYS A 202 -13.09 -25.55 -31.49
N GLN A 203 -11.85 -25.42 -31.93
CA GLN A 203 -11.29 -26.29 -32.96
C GLN A 203 -10.84 -27.65 -32.43
N LEU A 204 -10.69 -27.80 -31.11
CA LEU A 204 -10.40 -29.05 -30.43
C LEU A 204 -11.67 -29.85 -30.07
N ILE A 205 -12.86 -29.29 -30.26
CA ILE A 205 -14.10 -30.04 -30.07
C ILE A 205 -14.15 -31.20 -31.07
N GLY A 206 -14.44 -32.40 -30.59
CA GLY A 206 -14.56 -33.60 -31.40
C GLY A 206 -13.29 -34.43 -31.54
N VAL A 207 -12.14 -33.98 -30.99
CA VAL A 207 -10.90 -34.76 -30.95
C VAL A 207 -11.00 -35.92 -29.98
N LYS A 208 -10.17 -36.97 -30.23
CA LYS A 208 -10.05 -38.14 -29.36
C LYS A 208 -8.61 -38.29 -28.84
N LYS A 209 -8.41 -39.20 -27.90
CA LYS A 209 -7.07 -39.58 -27.45
C LYS A 209 -6.23 -40.09 -28.61
N ASN A 210 -4.98 -39.61 -28.67
CA ASN A 210 -4.00 -39.89 -29.74
C ASN A 210 -4.29 -39.23 -31.11
N ASP A 211 -5.30 -38.41 -31.23
CA ASP A 211 -5.52 -37.60 -32.45
C ASP A 211 -4.44 -36.53 -32.57
N GLU A 212 -4.09 -36.22 -33.82
CA GLU A 212 -3.29 -35.05 -34.17
C GLU A 212 -4.17 -34.02 -34.90
N LYS A 213 -4.24 -32.81 -34.38
CA LYS A 213 -5.12 -31.75 -34.88
C LYS A 213 -4.33 -30.48 -35.13
N SER A 214 -4.48 -29.95 -36.33
CA SER A 214 -4.00 -28.61 -36.66
C SER A 214 -5.05 -27.58 -36.27
N VAL A 215 -4.61 -26.54 -35.55
CA VAL A 215 -5.44 -25.44 -35.04
C VAL A 215 -4.84 -24.11 -35.48
N ASP A 216 -5.62 -23.34 -36.24
CA ASP A 216 -5.21 -22.03 -36.71
C ASP A 216 -5.85 -20.93 -35.87
N VAL A 217 -5.01 -20.09 -35.26
CA VAL A 217 -5.46 -18.98 -34.42
C VAL A 217 -4.64 -17.73 -34.65
N THR A 218 -5.20 -16.59 -34.29
CA THR A 218 -4.47 -15.31 -34.27
C THR A 218 -4.02 -15.04 -32.87
N LEU A 219 -2.72 -14.82 -32.68
CA LEU A 219 -2.15 -14.48 -31.40
C LEU A 219 -2.71 -13.14 -30.90
N PRO A 220 -2.99 -12.96 -29.60
CA PRO A 220 -3.59 -11.77 -29.07
C PRO A 220 -2.66 -10.55 -29.17
N GLU A 221 -3.23 -9.35 -29.13
CA GLU A 221 -2.48 -8.08 -29.19
C GLU A 221 -1.49 -7.90 -28.02
N ASN A 222 -1.86 -8.43 -26.83
CA ASN A 222 -1.05 -8.42 -25.62
C ASN A 222 -0.11 -9.62 -25.49
N TYR A 223 0.24 -10.29 -26.59
CA TYR A 223 1.19 -11.40 -26.56
C TYR A 223 2.54 -10.91 -26.01
N PRO A 224 3.23 -11.69 -25.13
CA PRO A 224 4.45 -11.25 -24.43
C PRO A 224 5.55 -10.72 -25.38
N GLN A 225 5.66 -11.30 -26.56
CA GLN A 225 6.60 -10.87 -27.60
C GLN A 225 5.84 -10.06 -28.65
N LYS A 226 6.05 -8.74 -28.67
CA LYS A 226 5.35 -7.79 -29.56
C LYS A 226 5.49 -8.12 -31.04
N GLU A 227 6.56 -8.81 -31.43
CA GLU A 227 6.81 -9.22 -32.83
C GLU A 227 5.86 -10.30 -33.32
N TYR A 228 5.22 -11.04 -32.43
CA TYR A 228 4.25 -12.09 -32.75
C TYR A 228 2.80 -11.68 -32.51
N ALA A 229 2.57 -10.55 -31.88
CA ALA A 229 1.22 -10.03 -31.65
C ALA A 229 0.44 -9.86 -32.94
N ASN A 230 -0.84 -10.26 -32.94
CA ASN A 230 -1.77 -10.22 -34.07
C ASN A 230 -1.35 -11.07 -35.30
N LYS A 231 -0.33 -11.94 -35.17
CA LYS A 231 0.05 -12.86 -36.25
C LYS A 231 -0.76 -14.15 -36.19
N LYS A 232 -0.99 -14.73 -37.36
CA LYS A 232 -1.59 -16.05 -37.47
C LYS A 232 -0.55 -17.11 -37.12
N ALA A 233 -0.91 -18.01 -36.23
CA ALA A 233 -0.08 -19.14 -35.83
C ALA A 233 -0.85 -20.44 -36.06
N ASN A 234 -0.15 -21.43 -36.58
CA ASN A 234 -0.64 -22.79 -36.76
C ASN A 234 -0.07 -23.69 -35.67
N PHE A 235 -0.95 -24.35 -34.91
CA PHE A 235 -0.63 -25.24 -33.80
C PHE A 235 -0.92 -26.67 -34.19
N ILE A 236 0.07 -27.53 -34.24
CA ILE A 236 -0.10 -28.96 -34.36
C ILE A 236 -0.23 -29.54 -32.96
N CYS A 237 -1.42 -29.98 -32.59
CA CYS A 237 -1.76 -30.49 -31.27
C CYS A 237 -1.87 -31.99 -31.29
N LYS A 238 -1.08 -32.67 -30.50
CA LYS A 238 -1.15 -34.13 -30.26
C LYS A 238 -1.89 -34.40 -28.96
N ILE A 239 -3.09 -34.98 -29.08
CA ILE A 239 -3.97 -35.20 -27.91
C ILE A 239 -3.49 -36.39 -27.11
N THR A 240 -3.12 -36.15 -25.85
CA THR A 240 -2.62 -37.17 -24.93
C THR A 240 -3.77 -37.83 -24.18
N GLU A 241 -4.70 -37.00 -23.65
CA GLU A 241 -5.86 -37.48 -22.88
C GLU A 241 -7.07 -36.59 -23.11
N VAL A 242 -8.24 -37.22 -23.03
CA VAL A 242 -9.53 -36.54 -22.92
C VAL A 242 -10.18 -36.98 -21.62
N LYS A 243 -10.61 -36.00 -20.80
CA LYS A 243 -11.29 -36.26 -19.53
C LYS A 243 -12.63 -35.56 -19.53
N LYS A 244 -13.67 -36.26 -19.10
CA LYS A 244 -15.03 -35.69 -18.97
C LYS A 244 -15.16 -35.01 -17.63
N SER A 245 -15.79 -33.83 -17.62
CA SER A 245 -16.22 -33.18 -16.37
C SER A 245 -17.23 -34.07 -15.66
N GLU A 246 -16.97 -34.37 -14.40
CA GLU A 246 -17.90 -35.10 -13.54
C GLU A 246 -18.45 -34.12 -12.50
N GLU A 247 -19.78 -34.13 -12.34
CA GLU A 247 -20.38 -33.31 -11.29
C GLU A 247 -19.85 -33.73 -9.92
N VAL A 248 -19.30 -32.78 -9.18
CA VAL A 248 -18.83 -33.02 -7.82
C VAL A 248 -20.03 -33.33 -6.93
N LYS A 249 -20.09 -34.54 -6.36
CA LYS A 249 -21.08 -34.86 -5.35
C LYS A 249 -20.78 -34.06 -4.08
N ILE A 250 -21.79 -33.30 -3.63
CA ILE A 250 -21.69 -32.53 -2.40
C ILE A 250 -22.03 -33.46 -1.23
N ASP A 251 -21.01 -34.14 -0.71
CA ASP A 251 -21.09 -35.09 0.39
C ASP A 251 -20.02 -34.82 1.45
N ASP A 252 -19.88 -35.67 2.44
CA ASP A 252 -18.90 -35.55 3.50
C ASP A 252 -17.45 -35.68 2.98
N VAL A 253 -17.23 -36.39 1.86
CA VAL A 253 -15.89 -36.49 1.23
C VAL A 253 -15.51 -35.15 0.62
N PHE A 254 -16.44 -34.52 -0.09
CA PHE A 254 -16.26 -33.16 -0.62
C PHE A 254 -15.97 -32.16 0.51
N ALA A 255 -16.72 -32.23 1.62
CA ALA A 255 -16.49 -31.37 2.76
C ALA A 255 -15.11 -31.55 3.39
N LYS A 256 -14.62 -32.81 3.50
CA LYS A 256 -13.28 -33.11 4.00
C LYS A 256 -12.17 -32.58 3.08
N ASN A 257 -12.36 -32.65 1.78
CA ASN A 257 -11.41 -32.08 0.80
C ASN A 257 -11.28 -30.55 0.92
N LEU A 258 -12.34 -29.88 1.44
CA LEU A 258 -12.33 -28.45 1.73
C LEU A 258 -11.88 -28.12 3.16
N GLY A 259 -11.46 -29.13 3.94
CA GLY A 259 -10.97 -28.93 5.31
C GLY A 259 -12.04 -28.91 6.41
N ALA A 260 -13.29 -29.23 6.07
CA ALA A 260 -14.39 -29.41 7.03
C ALA A 260 -14.44 -30.87 7.54
N LYS A 261 -15.12 -31.11 8.64
CA LYS A 261 -15.28 -32.46 9.23
C LYS A 261 -16.32 -33.29 8.46
N ASP A 262 -17.41 -32.67 8.09
CA ASP A 262 -18.55 -33.23 7.36
C ASP A 262 -19.31 -32.10 6.64
N LEU A 263 -20.37 -32.44 5.94
CA LEU A 263 -21.17 -31.46 5.18
C LEU A 263 -21.87 -30.43 6.11
N ALA A 264 -22.24 -30.82 7.32
CA ALA A 264 -22.85 -29.89 8.28
C ALA A 264 -21.82 -28.83 8.75
N ASP A 265 -20.61 -29.25 9.07
CA ASP A 265 -19.50 -28.36 9.41
C ASP A 265 -19.12 -27.45 8.23
N LEU A 266 -19.10 -27.97 7.00
CA LEU A 266 -18.86 -27.15 5.80
C LEU A 266 -19.91 -26.04 5.66
N LYS A 267 -21.19 -26.34 5.89
CA LYS A 267 -22.27 -25.33 5.86
C LYS A 267 -22.06 -24.24 6.90
N VAL A 268 -21.62 -24.59 8.11
CA VAL A 268 -21.30 -23.62 9.17
C VAL A 268 -20.12 -22.75 8.77
N LEU A 269 -19.05 -23.35 8.24
CA LEU A 269 -17.87 -22.62 7.79
C LEU A 269 -18.18 -21.66 6.64
N VAL A 270 -18.93 -22.09 5.64
CA VAL A 270 -19.34 -21.26 4.50
C VAL A 270 -20.28 -20.14 4.95
N SER A 271 -21.26 -20.44 5.81
CA SER A 271 -22.15 -19.42 6.39
C SER A 271 -21.35 -18.36 7.16
N LYS A 272 -20.37 -18.79 7.96
CA LYS A 272 -19.47 -17.89 8.68
C LYS A 272 -18.64 -17.03 7.72
N GLN A 273 -18.09 -17.62 6.67
CA GLN A 273 -17.33 -16.88 5.67
C GLN A 273 -18.17 -15.80 4.99
N ILE A 274 -19.39 -16.13 4.57
CA ILE A 274 -20.33 -15.16 3.98
C ILE A 274 -20.62 -14.02 4.99
N ASN A 275 -20.88 -14.36 6.25
CA ASN A 275 -21.10 -13.36 7.30
C ASN A 275 -19.88 -12.45 7.48
N ASP A 276 -18.68 -13.01 7.50
CA ASP A 276 -17.45 -12.24 7.68
C ASP A 276 -17.17 -11.31 6.47
N GLU A 277 -17.48 -11.75 5.24
CA GLU A 277 -17.40 -10.93 4.02
C GLU A 277 -18.33 -9.69 4.11
N TYR A 278 -19.60 -9.89 4.49
CA TYR A 278 -20.54 -8.77 4.67
C TYR A 278 -20.17 -7.89 5.86
N LYS A 279 -19.77 -8.50 6.97
CA LYS A 279 -19.39 -7.77 8.19
C LYS A 279 -18.26 -6.80 7.89
N ASN A 280 -17.19 -7.24 7.22
CA ASN A 280 -16.06 -6.37 6.87
C ASN A 280 -16.48 -5.16 6.01
N SER A 281 -17.41 -5.38 5.08
CA SER A 281 -17.92 -4.31 4.21
C SER A 281 -18.84 -3.35 4.96
N LEU A 282 -19.71 -3.87 5.83
CA LEU A 282 -20.65 -3.09 6.64
C LEU A 282 -19.92 -2.35 7.79
N ASP A 283 -18.83 -2.91 8.32
CA ASP A 283 -17.97 -2.25 9.30
C ASP A 283 -17.26 -1.00 8.71
N LYS A 284 -16.90 -1.02 7.44
CA LYS A 284 -16.41 0.16 6.72
C LYS A 284 -17.48 1.25 6.67
N LEU A 285 -18.73 0.90 6.42
CA LEU A 285 -19.85 1.83 6.44
C LEU A 285 -20.06 2.46 7.83
N ALA A 286 -20.05 1.64 8.88
CA ALA A 286 -20.13 2.12 10.27
C ALA A 286 -18.95 3.08 10.58
N LYS A 287 -17.73 2.76 10.13
CA LYS A 287 -16.57 3.65 10.25
C LYS A 287 -16.82 5.00 9.58
N THR A 288 -17.33 5.01 8.35
CA THR A 288 -17.65 6.24 7.63
C THR A 288 -18.70 7.08 8.36
N GLN A 289 -19.72 6.46 8.93
CA GLN A 289 -20.74 7.16 9.73
C GLN A 289 -20.13 7.79 11.00
N ILE A 290 -19.28 7.05 11.71
CA ILE A 290 -18.56 7.54 12.90
C ILE A 290 -17.69 8.74 12.53
N LEU A 291 -16.92 8.67 11.44
CA LEU A 291 -16.05 9.76 10.99
C LEU A 291 -16.86 11.01 10.62
N LYS A 292 -18.01 10.86 9.95
CA LYS A 292 -18.93 11.99 9.66
C LYS A 292 -19.47 12.66 10.93
N GLU A 293 -19.80 11.88 11.96
CA GLU A 293 -20.24 12.44 13.24
C GLU A 293 -19.09 13.16 13.98
N ILE A 294 -17.87 12.63 13.88
CA ILE A 294 -16.66 13.26 14.43
C ILE A 294 -16.36 14.60 13.75
N GLU A 295 -16.60 14.74 12.45
CA GLU A 295 -16.45 16.01 11.73
C GLU A 295 -17.26 17.17 12.34
N ASN A 296 -18.34 16.89 13.07
CA ASN A 296 -19.17 17.90 13.75
C ASN A 296 -18.57 18.41 15.07
N PHE A 297 -17.46 17.83 15.56
CA PHE A 297 -16.80 18.31 16.78
C PHE A 297 -16.09 19.63 16.51
N LYS A 298 -15.96 20.46 17.54
CA LYS A 298 -15.26 21.72 17.41
C LYS A 298 -13.75 21.54 17.50
N VAL A 299 -13.05 22.11 16.56
CA VAL A 299 -11.61 22.27 16.56
C VAL A 299 -11.35 23.77 16.34
N ASP A 300 -10.40 24.31 17.06
CA ASP A 300 -9.96 25.70 16.86
C ASP A 300 -9.36 25.84 15.43
N GLU A 301 -8.90 27.04 15.10
CA GLU A 301 -8.36 27.37 13.78
C GLU A 301 -7.23 26.38 13.38
N ILE A 302 -7.42 25.70 12.24
CA ILE A 302 -6.42 24.74 11.73
C ILE A 302 -5.24 25.52 11.13
N PRO A 303 -3.99 25.22 11.52
CA PRO A 303 -2.81 25.88 10.99
C PRO A 303 -2.68 25.74 9.47
N GLU A 304 -2.34 26.83 8.79
CA GLU A 304 -2.24 26.88 7.33
C GLU A 304 -1.13 25.96 6.79
N ASN A 305 -0.02 25.82 7.52
CA ASN A 305 1.06 24.91 7.16
C ASN A 305 0.60 23.45 7.07
N LEU A 306 -0.27 22.97 7.95
CA LEU A 306 -0.83 21.62 7.88
C LEU A 306 -1.72 21.46 6.66
N ILE A 307 -2.53 22.48 6.34
CA ILE A 307 -3.39 22.47 5.15
C ILE A 307 -2.52 22.38 3.89
N GLU A 308 -1.45 23.18 3.81
CA GLU A 308 -0.54 23.16 2.67
C GLU A 308 0.18 21.82 2.49
N GLU A 309 0.66 21.21 3.59
CA GLU A 309 1.28 19.89 3.57
C GLU A 309 0.31 18.83 3.08
N GLU A 310 -0.92 18.83 3.56
CA GLU A 310 -1.94 17.87 3.16
C GLU A 310 -2.38 18.08 1.70
N VAL A 311 -2.56 19.33 1.26
CA VAL A 311 -2.83 19.65 -0.15
C VAL A 311 -1.71 19.15 -1.07
N LYS A 312 -0.45 19.28 -0.62
CA LYS A 312 0.69 18.75 -1.37
C LYS A 312 0.66 17.22 -1.50
N ILE A 313 0.24 16.53 -0.44
CA ILE A 313 0.04 15.07 -0.47
C ILE A 313 -1.09 14.70 -1.43
N LEU A 314 -2.24 15.37 -1.34
CA LEU A 314 -3.41 15.13 -2.19
C LEU A 314 -3.15 15.42 -3.68
N SER A 315 -2.27 16.36 -3.98
CA SER A 315 -1.91 16.70 -5.36
C SER A 315 -0.74 15.89 -5.92
N GLN A 316 -0.19 14.96 -5.15
CA GLN A 316 0.95 14.15 -5.56
C GLN A 316 0.59 13.27 -6.78
N GLY A 317 1.36 13.38 -7.85
CA GLY A 317 1.14 12.64 -9.11
C GLY A 317 0.27 13.37 -10.13
N MET A 318 -0.26 14.56 -9.81
CA MET A 318 -1.00 15.41 -10.76
C MET A 318 -0.08 16.39 -11.50
N THR A 319 -0.57 16.91 -12.63
CA THR A 319 0.11 18.01 -13.32
C THR A 319 -0.07 19.32 -12.55
N GLU A 320 0.85 20.26 -12.67
CA GLU A 320 0.74 21.57 -12.00
C GLU A 320 -0.55 22.32 -12.37
N GLU A 321 -1.03 22.18 -13.62
CA GLU A 321 -2.25 22.84 -14.08
C GLU A 321 -3.50 22.25 -13.41
N ASP A 322 -3.59 20.93 -13.33
CA ASP A 322 -4.71 20.23 -12.69
C ASP A 322 -4.73 20.44 -11.18
N SER A 323 -3.54 20.44 -10.54
CA SER A 323 -3.39 20.77 -9.13
C SER A 323 -3.89 22.19 -8.80
N LYS A 324 -3.55 23.18 -9.63
CA LYS A 324 -4.02 24.56 -9.46
C LYS A 324 -5.54 24.71 -9.64
N LYS A 325 -6.13 24.00 -10.63
CA LYS A 325 -7.59 24.03 -10.84
C LYS A 325 -8.36 23.42 -9.67
N SER A 326 -7.83 22.36 -9.07
CA SER A 326 -8.49 21.61 -8.00
C SER A 326 -8.11 22.09 -6.59
N ARG A 327 -7.23 23.09 -6.46
CA ARG A 327 -6.65 23.52 -5.19
C ARG A 327 -7.70 23.83 -4.10
N LYS A 328 -8.76 24.54 -4.44
CA LYS A 328 -9.83 24.87 -3.48
C LYS A 328 -10.53 23.61 -2.94
N ASN A 329 -10.78 22.64 -3.81
CA ASN A 329 -11.37 21.37 -3.41
C ASN A 329 -10.40 20.61 -2.48
N PHE A 330 -9.11 20.57 -2.82
CA PHE A 330 -8.10 19.94 -1.97
C PHE A 330 -7.95 20.63 -0.61
N GLU A 331 -8.06 21.95 -0.54
CA GLU A 331 -8.05 22.69 0.72
C GLU A 331 -9.23 22.31 1.62
N GLU A 332 -10.42 22.14 1.06
CA GLU A 332 -11.61 21.70 1.82
C GLU A 332 -11.46 20.26 2.31
N ILE A 333 -10.97 19.36 1.46
CA ILE A 333 -10.70 17.98 1.80
C ILE A 333 -9.60 17.90 2.88
N ALA A 334 -8.50 18.64 2.69
CA ALA A 334 -7.40 18.72 3.64
C ALA A 334 -7.87 19.19 5.02
N LYS A 335 -8.69 20.26 5.09
CA LYS A 335 -9.25 20.75 6.35
C LYS A 335 -10.07 19.68 7.07
N LYS A 336 -10.92 18.94 6.34
CA LYS A 336 -11.72 17.85 6.92
C LYS A 336 -10.83 16.72 7.45
N ARG A 337 -9.86 16.27 6.64
CA ARG A 337 -8.94 15.19 7.04
C ARG A 337 -8.10 15.56 8.26
N ILE A 338 -7.52 16.77 8.26
CA ILE A 338 -6.74 17.26 9.40
C ILE A 338 -7.63 17.36 10.64
N LYS A 339 -8.84 17.90 10.50
CA LYS A 339 -9.78 18.02 11.60
C LYS A 339 -10.10 16.67 12.24
N VAL A 340 -10.45 15.68 11.42
CA VAL A 340 -10.74 14.33 11.89
C VAL A 340 -9.51 13.70 12.53
N GLY A 341 -8.33 13.83 11.91
CA GLY A 341 -7.07 13.34 12.46
C GLY A 341 -6.73 13.92 13.82
N LEU A 342 -6.91 15.22 14.01
CA LEU A 342 -6.69 15.91 15.30
C LEU A 342 -7.64 15.39 16.39
N ILE A 343 -8.92 15.20 16.06
CA ILE A 343 -9.93 14.70 17.00
C ILE A 343 -9.61 13.25 17.39
N LEU A 344 -9.29 12.42 16.42
CA LEU A 344 -8.91 11.01 16.67
C LEU A 344 -7.64 10.94 17.53
N ASN A 345 -6.63 11.75 17.21
CA ASN A 345 -5.39 11.78 18.00
C ASN A 345 -5.63 12.18 19.45
N GLU A 346 -6.39 13.26 19.68
CA GLU A 346 -6.74 13.73 21.03
C GLU A 346 -7.52 12.64 21.80
N PHE A 347 -8.48 11.98 21.12
CA PHE A 347 -9.22 10.87 21.71
C PHE A 347 -8.32 9.68 22.07
N GLY A 348 -7.38 9.34 21.17
CA GLY A 348 -6.41 8.28 21.41
C GLY A 348 -5.46 8.57 22.57
N GLU A 349 -4.99 9.82 22.69
CA GLU A 349 -4.14 10.24 23.80
C GLU A 349 -4.88 10.21 25.15
N GLN A 350 -6.10 10.74 25.21
CA GLN A 350 -6.91 10.71 26.43
C GLN A 350 -7.21 9.28 26.90
N ASN A 351 -7.38 8.35 25.99
CA ASN A 351 -7.60 6.94 26.28
C ASN A 351 -6.31 6.11 26.33
N LYS A 352 -5.13 6.74 26.20
CA LYS A 352 -3.80 6.09 26.27
C LYS A 352 -3.64 4.93 25.27
N ILE A 353 -4.22 5.07 24.07
CA ILE A 353 -4.11 4.07 23.02
C ILE A 353 -2.68 4.04 22.50
N LYS A 354 -2.09 2.86 22.45
CA LYS A 354 -0.76 2.62 21.89
C LYS A 354 -0.83 1.50 20.87
N VAL A 355 -0.04 1.62 19.82
CA VAL A 355 0.15 0.55 18.82
C VAL A 355 1.46 -0.17 19.11
N THR A 356 1.37 -1.46 19.30
CA THR A 356 2.53 -2.34 19.55
C THR A 356 3.13 -2.82 18.21
N GLU A 357 4.41 -3.21 18.23
CA GLU A 357 5.06 -3.82 17.07
C GLU A 357 4.37 -5.11 16.61
N GLN A 358 3.80 -5.86 17.55
CA GLN A 358 3.07 -7.09 17.24
C GLN A 358 1.81 -6.82 16.42
N GLU A 359 1.08 -5.74 16.72
CA GLU A 359 -0.11 -5.34 15.97
C GLU A 359 0.25 -4.89 14.56
N VAL A 360 1.33 -4.14 14.40
CA VAL A 360 1.83 -3.75 13.07
C VAL A 360 2.25 -4.98 12.26
N GLN A 361 2.96 -5.92 12.88
CA GLN A 361 3.35 -7.17 12.22
C GLN A 361 2.13 -8.02 11.84
N ALA A 362 1.10 -8.07 12.69
CA ALA A 362 -0.13 -8.79 12.39
C ALA A 362 -0.85 -8.20 11.16
N GLU A 363 -0.86 -6.86 11.04
CA GLU A 363 -1.47 -6.20 9.87
C GLU A 363 -0.64 -6.44 8.59
N VAL A 364 0.70 -6.42 8.67
CA VAL A 364 1.56 -6.83 7.54
C VAL A 364 1.25 -8.27 7.12
N GLN A 365 1.11 -9.20 8.09
CA GLN A 365 0.76 -10.59 7.78
C GLN A 365 -0.63 -10.72 7.14
N LYS A 366 -1.60 -9.90 7.54
CA LYS A 366 -2.92 -9.86 6.92
C LYS A 366 -2.83 -9.45 5.46
N GLN A 367 -2.03 -8.42 5.14
CA GLN A 367 -1.79 -8.00 3.76
C GLN A 367 -1.07 -9.07 2.94
N LEU A 368 -0.08 -9.77 3.52
CA LEU A 368 0.57 -10.90 2.87
C LEU A 368 -0.42 -12.00 2.46
N ARG A 369 -1.39 -12.31 3.32
CA ARG A 369 -2.44 -13.30 3.01
C ARG A 369 -3.38 -12.85 1.89
N MET A 370 -3.57 -11.53 1.72
CA MET A 370 -4.40 -10.97 0.64
C MET A 370 -3.70 -10.97 -0.72
N MET A 371 -2.36 -11.11 -0.75
CA MET A 371 -1.54 -11.08 -1.97
C MET A 371 -0.71 -12.36 -2.13
N PRO A 372 -1.35 -13.53 -2.33
CA PRO A 372 -0.64 -14.81 -2.44
C PRO A 372 0.29 -14.80 -3.66
N GLY A 373 1.51 -15.29 -3.46
CA GLY A 373 2.57 -15.29 -4.48
C GLY A 373 3.40 -14.00 -4.57
N GLN A 374 3.06 -12.96 -3.83
CA GLN A 374 3.79 -11.69 -3.78
C GLN A 374 4.37 -11.39 -2.39
N GLU A 375 4.41 -12.37 -1.50
CA GLU A 375 4.79 -12.21 -0.09
C GLU A 375 6.18 -11.58 0.06
N LYS A 376 7.12 -12.02 -0.78
CA LYS A 376 8.49 -11.49 -0.76
C LYS A 376 8.54 -10.02 -1.14
N MET A 377 7.75 -9.61 -2.15
CA MET A 377 7.70 -8.22 -2.62
C MET A 377 7.11 -7.30 -1.54
N VAL A 378 6.02 -7.71 -0.91
CA VAL A 378 5.37 -6.95 0.18
C VAL A 378 6.31 -6.81 1.38
N MET A 379 7.00 -7.90 1.78
CA MET A 379 7.98 -7.84 2.86
C MET A 379 9.14 -6.89 2.56
N GLU A 380 9.72 -6.97 1.36
CA GLU A 380 10.81 -6.09 0.93
C GLU A 380 10.35 -4.63 0.87
N PHE A 381 9.10 -4.37 0.45
CA PHE A 381 8.53 -3.04 0.42
C PHE A 381 8.53 -2.41 1.82
N TYR A 382 8.00 -3.09 2.83
CA TYR A 382 7.97 -2.56 4.20
C TYR A 382 9.36 -2.45 4.84
N GLN A 383 10.28 -3.37 4.52
CA GLN A 383 11.66 -3.29 5.01
C GLN A 383 12.43 -2.10 4.44
N LYS A 384 12.21 -1.76 3.16
CA LYS A 384 12.92 -0.67 2.47
C LYS A 384 12.26 0.70 2.65
N ASN A 385 10.99 0.75 3.10
CA ASN A 385 10.20 1.98 3.23
C ASN A 385 9.70 2.20 4.66
N PRO A 386 10.50 2.79 5.55
CA PRO A 386 10.07 3.10 6.92
C PRO A 386 8.83 3.99 7.00
N SER A 387 8.62 4.87 6.00
CA SER A 387 7.42 5.72 5.89
C SER A 387 6.15 4.90 5.68
N ALA A 388 6.22 3.81 4.91
CA ALA A 388 5.10 2.90 4.72
C ALA A 388 4.72 2.17 6.03
N LEU A 389 5.72 1.74 6.82
CA LEU A 389 5.46 1.19 8.16
C LEU A 389 4.85 2.22 9.12
N ALA A 390 5.30 3.47 9.05
CA ALA A 390 4.73 4.56 9.85
C ALA A 390 3.27 4.82 9.46
N SER A 391 2.96 4.83 8.16
CA SER A 391 1.58 4.94 7.65
C SER A 391 0.72 3.77 8.13
N LEU A 392 1.21 2.53 8.01
CA LEU A 392 0.49 1.35 8.49
C LEU A 392 0.21 1.41 10.00
N ARG A 393 1.19 1.89 10.79
CA ARG A 393 1.01 2.12 12.23
C ARG A 393 -0.09 3.16 12.50
N GLY A 394 -0.17 4.22 11.68
CA GLY A 394 -1.24 5.20 11.72
C GLY A 394 -2.61 4.58 11.47
N THR A 395 -2.71 3.71 10.45
CA THR A 395 -3.96 2.97 10.14
C THR A 395 -4.39 2.08 11.31
N VAL A 396 -3.46 1.31 11.89
CA VAL A 396 -3.75 0.46 13.06
C VAL A 396 -4.18 1.30 14.27
N TYR A 397 -3.54 2.47 14.47
CA TYR A 397 -3.92 3.41 15.53
C TYR A 397 -5.34 3.93 15.34
N GLU A 398 -5.69 4.35 14.14
CA GLU A 398 -7.04 4.81 13.80
C GLU A 398 -8.08 3.70 13.98
N GLU A 399 -7.81 2.47 13.52
CA GLU A 399 -8.72 1.32 13.71
C GLU A 399 -8.98 1.06 15.21
N LYS A 400 -7.95 1.09 16.05
CA LYS A 400 -8.09 0.92 17.51
C LYS A 400 -8.95 2.02 18.14
N ILE A 401 -8.82 3.25 17.66
CA ILE A 401 -9.65 4.37 18.13
C ILE A 401 -11.11 4.17 17.72
N ILE A 402 -11.35 3.82 16.46
CA ILE A 402 -12.71 3.57 15.94
C ILE A 402 -13.37 2.41 16.70
N ASP A 403 -12.65 1.34 16.97
CA ASP A 403 -13.16 0.20 17.74
C ASP A 403 -13.49 0.60 19.20
N LEU A 404 -12.67 1.44 19.80
CA LEU A 404 -12.99 1.97 21.13
C LEU A 404 -14.21 2.88 21.10
N ILE A 405 -14.38 3.70 20.07
CA ILE A 405 -15.58 4.53 19.87
C ILE A 405 -16.80 3.64 19.69
N LYS A 406 -16.73 2.59 18.85
CA LYS A 406 -17.81 1.60 18.67
C LYS A 406 -18.24 0.98 20.01
N THR A 407 -17.29 0.69 20.89
CA THR A 407 -17.60 0.08 22.21
C THR A 407 -18.24 1.09 23.17
N LYS A 408 -17.88 2.37 23.11
CA LYS A 408 -18.40 3.42 24.01
C LYS A 408 -19.69 4.05 23.51
N ALA A 409 -19.85 4.15 22.19
CA ALA A 409 -21.06 4.67 21.57
C ALA A 409 -22.20 3.64 21.61
N LYS A 410 -23.41 4.10 21.38
CA LYS A 410 -24.61 3.25 21.35
C LYS A 410 -25.03 3.00 19.90
N PRO A 411 -24.58 1.89 19.28
CA PRO A 411 -24.97 1.56 17.92
C PRO A 411 -26.46 1.27 17.81
N SER A 412 -27.07 1.63 16.71
CA SER A 412 -28.37 1.13 16.30
C SER A 412 -28.16 -0.25 15.63
N LYS A 413 -28.42 -1.31 16.39
CA LYS A 413 -28.27 -2.68 15.86
C LYS A 413 -29.41 -2.99 14.91
N LYS A 414 -29.09 -3.36 13.68
CA LYS A 414 -30.06 -3.69 12.62
C LYS A 414 -29.70 -5.06 12.03
N GLU A 415 -30.66 -5.99 12.15
CA GLU A 415 -30.57 -7.25 11.44
C GLU A 415 -31.22 -7.10 10.07
N ILE A 416 -30.49 -7.37 9.01
CA ILE A 416 -30.89 -7.16 7.62
C ILE A 416 -30.72 -8.44 6.79
N SER A 417 -31.48 -8.53 5.70
CA SER A 417 -31.29 -9.60 4.71
C SER A 417 -30.04 -9.35 3.84
N LYS A 418 -29.61 -10.37 3.11
CA LYS A 418 -28.52 -10.26 2.14
C LYS A 418 -28.82 -9.22 1.06
N GLU A 419 -30.04 -9.22 0.51
CA GLU A 419 -30.45 -8.29 -0.53
C GLU A 419 -30.42 -6.84 -0.05
N GLU A 420 -30.84 -6.61 1.20
CA GLU A 420 -30.75 -5.29 1.82
C GLU A 420 -29.28 -4.87 2.03
N ALA A 421 -28.42 -5.79 2.49
CA ALA A 421 -26.99 -5.55 2.65
C ALA A 421 -26.34 -5.16 1.31
N GLU A 422 -26.60 -5.90 0.23
CA GLU A 422 -26.11 -5.60 -1.11
C GLU A 422 -26.60 -4.24 -1.62
N LYS A 423 -27.86 -3.90 -1.34
CA LYS A 423 -28.42 -2.59 -1.73
C LYS A 423 -27.73 -1.46 -0.99
N ILE A 424 -27.56 -1.57 0.33
CA ILE A 424 -26.88 -0.59 1.17
C ILE A 424 -25.43 -0.40 0.69
N LEU A 425 -24.71 -1.51 0.44
CA LEU A 425 -23.33 -1.44 -0.03
C LEU A 425 -23.22 -0.82 -1.43
N LYS A 426 -24.11 -1.13 -2.37
CA LYS A 426 -24.17 -0.50 -3.69
C LYS A 426 -24.50 0.99 -3.63
N GLU A 427 -25.40 1.39 -2.75
CA GLU A 427 -25.73 2.82 -2.55
C GLU A 427 -24.53 3.57 -1.96
N HIS A 428 -23.79 2.96 -1.03
CA HIS A 428 -22.58 3.53 -0.46
C HIS A 428 -21.47 3.67 -1.49
N GLN A 429 -21.23 2.63 -2.30
CA GLN A 429 -20.24 2.69 -3.38
C GLN A 429 -20.54 3.81 -4.39
N LYS A 430 -21.80 4.04 -4.73
CA LYS A 430 -22.17 5.16 -5.61
C LYS A 430 -21.92 6.52 -4.97
N GLN A 431 -22.05 6.65 -3.66
CA GLN A 431 -21.73 7.87 -2.93
C GLN A 431 -20.21 8.08 -2.83
N ASP A 432 -19.46 7.01 -2.62
CA ASP A 432 -17.99 7.04 -2.56
C ASP A 432 -17.38 7.40 -3.93
N HIS A 433 -17.91 6.91 -5.05
CA HIS A 433 -17.47 7.34 -6.40
C HIS A 433 -17.69 8.84 -6.67
N ASN A 434 -18.61 9.49 -5.99
CA ASN A 434 -18.73 10.95 -6.00
C ASN A 434 -17.78 11.65 -5.00
N HIS A 435 -17.16 10.88 -4.07
CA HIS A 435 -16.22 11.34 -3.06
C HIS A 435 -14.84 10.65 -3.17
N GLU A 436 -14.58 9.90 -4.26
CA GLU A 436 -13.46 8.95 -4.44
C GLU A 436 -12.03 9.55 -4.43
N HIS A 437 -11.86 10.72 -3.84
CA HIS A 437 -10.53 11.23 -3.52
C HIS A 437 -10.17 11.24 -2.03
N ASP A 438 -11.04 10.72 -1.13
CA ASP A 438 -10.88 11.10 0.28
C ASP A 438 -10.26 10.06 1.23
N HIS A 439 -10.22 8.77 0.94
CA HIS A 439 -9.76 7.78 1.95
C HIS A 439 -9.01 6.55 1.42
N ASN A 440 -8.57 6.50 0.17
CA ASN A 440 -7.84 5.33 -0.31
C ASN A 440 -6.32 5.53 -0.26
N HIS A 441 -5.68 5.05 0.78
CA HIS A 441 -4.29 4.62 0.76
C HIS A 441 -4.19 3.23 0.08
N ASP A 442 -4.79 3.07 -1.09
CA ASP A 442 -4.48 1.95 -1.96
C ASP A 442 -3.23 2.28 -2.75
N HIS A 443 -2.19 1.54 -2.47
CA HIS A 443 -0.97 1.52 -3.25
C HIS A 443 -1.25 0.88 -4.60
N ASP A 444 -1.80 1.66 -5.53
CA ASP A 444 -1.82 1.26 -6.93
C ASP A 444 -0.42 1.42 -7.52
N HIS A 445 0.14 0.30 -7.95
CA HIS A 445 1.33 0.29 -8.80
C HIS A 445 1.00 0.96 -10.13
N PRO A 446 1.85 1.84 -10.66
CA PRO A 446 1.60 2.46 -11.95
C PRO A 446 1.73 1.43 -13.07
N GLU A 447 0.62 0.95 -13.59
CA GLU A 447 0.58 0.39 -14.94
C GLU A 447 0.84 1.53 -15.95
N GLU A 448 1.91 1.40 -16.71
CA GLU A 448 2.24 2.27 -17.84
C GLU A 448 1.13 2.23 -18.92
N LYS A 449 0.16 3.13 -18.82
CA LYS A 449 -0.72 3.42 -19.96
C LYS A 449 -0.03 4.40 -20.90
N LYS A 450 0.64 3.90 -21.92
CA LYS A 450 1.03 4.71 -23.09
C LYS A 450 -0.20 5.05 -23.92
N ALA A 451 -0.65 6.28 -23.82
CA ALA A 451 -1.65 6.85 -24.72
C ALA A 451 -1.02 7.14 -26.06
N SER A 452 -1.53 6.47 -27.10
CA SER A 452 -1.28 6.81 -28.51
C SER A 452 -2.07 8.06 -28.87
N LYS A 453 -1.39 9.15 -29.22
CA LYS A 453 -1.95 10.20 -30.07
C LYS A 453 -1.03 10.40 -31.26
N SER A 454 -1.56 9.96 -32.40
CA SER A 454 -1.06 10.28 -33.73
C SER A 454 -1.19 11.77 -34.01
N THR A 455 -0.10 12.41 -34.35
CA THR A 455 -0.17 13.67 -35.13
C THR A 455 0.83 13.57 -36.27
N LYS A 456 0.24 13.53 -37.48
CA LYS A 456 0.94 13.73 -38.73
C LYS A 456 1.59 15.10 -38.75
N ILE A 457 2.86 15.19 -39.07
CA ILE A 457 3.45 16.36 -39.72
C ILE A 457 4.43 15.87 -40.79
N GLU A 458 4.26 16.47 -41.96
CA GLU A 458 4.92 16.14 -43.21
C GLU A 458 6.38 16.52 -43.29
N LYS A 459 7.03 15.84 -44.21
CA LYS A 459 8.39 15.97 -44.71
C LYS A 459 8.84 17.41 -45.01
N LYS A 460 10.08 17.70 -44.70
CA LYS A 460 10.98 18.40 -45.65
C LYS A 460 12.40 17.87 -45.47
N VAL A 461 12.93 17.45 -46.60
CA VAL A 461 14.26 16.89 -46.85
C VAL A 461 15.22 18.06 -47.10
N GLU A 462 16.44 18.05 -46.61
CA GLU A 462 17.66 18.05 -47.42
C GLU A 462 18.94 18.01 -46.54
N PRO A 463 20.08 17.51 -47.08
CA PRO A 463 21.19 16.95 -46.35
C PRO A 463 22.47 17.79 -46.34
N SER A 464 23.36 17.63 -45.39
CA SER A 464 24.79 17.90 -45.59
C SER A 464 25.69 17.16 -44.57
N ALA A 465 26.46 16.27 -45.12
CA ALA A 465 27.94 16.17 -45.12
C ALA A 465 28.68 15.95 -43.79
N SER A 466 29.16 14.71 -43.64
CA SER A 466 30.54 14.30 -43.30
C SER A 466 31.37 15.10 -42.32
N LYS A 467 31.86 14.40 -41.27
CA LYS A 467 33.30 14.28 -40.94
C LYS A 467 33.55 13.32 -39.80
N LYS A 468 34.31 12.25 -40.09
CA LYS A 468 35.07 11.48 -39.07
C LYS A 468 36.30 12.31 -38.63
N PRO A 469 36.79 12.12 -37.40
CA PRO A 469 38.23 11.96 -37.23
C PRO A 469 38.59 10.80 -36.29
N SER A 470 39.42 10.05 -36.69
CA SER A 470 40.83 9.71 -36.41
C SER A 470 41.17 9.41 -34.93
N THR A 471 41.56 8.18 -34.77
CA THR A 471 42.34 7.53 -33.72
C THR A 471 43.63 8.29 -33.31
N LYS A 472 43.93 8.29 -32.01
CA LYS A 472 45.33 8.32 -31.52
C LYS A 472 45.52 7.40 -30.33
N LYS A 473 46.29 6.34 -30.57
CA LYS A 473 47.06 5.57 -29.59
C LYS A 473 48.12 6.45 -28.97
N VAL A 474 48.37 6.34 -27.68
CA VAL A 474 49.71 6.44 -27.13
C VAL A 474 49.83 5.55 -25.90
N SER A 475 50.89 4.82 -25.91
CA SER A 475 51.42 3.79 -25.04
C SER A 475 52.14 4.32 -23.81
N LYS A 476 52.17 3.46 -22.78
CA LYS A 476 53.25 3.17 -21.81
C LYS A 476 54.25 4.25 -21.44
N LYS A 477 54.26 4.57 -20.18
CA LYS A 477 55.32 4.16 -19.23
C LYS A 477 54.81 4.20 -17.81
#